data_369bec072077676c3df59c4be73d9aa1
#
_entry.id   369bec072077676c3df59c4be73d9aa1
#
_cell.length_a   1.000
_cell.length_b   1.000
_cell.length_c   1.000
_cell.angle_alpha   90.00
_cell.angle_beta   90.00
_cell.angle_gamma   90.00
#
_symmetry.space_group_name_H-M   'P 1'
#
loop_
_entity.id
_entity.type
_entity.pdbx_description
1 polymer ?
#
loop_
_entity_poly.entity_id
_entity_poly.type
_entity_poly.pdbx_seq_one_letter_code
_entity_poly.pdbx_strand_id
1 'polypeptide(L)'
;MLVGAASMFFMWSFTACSMVCIIFIKAFLGLSLCGELCYNTSGFTQKLREMVNRMNEQINEATEVSKSSAETAAAEEKSKEPPKKKKGKFGSRAAAALIVTLALSFLVALYAPLELYFTNVSEFPFDFYTLCPVLLKLFVLIFAAGLAGFGICYVLYDRLFDVALVGAGVVYVIAYVHGMFLGGNLPPLDGTAYSWGDYGKESIISLVICAVIFVLAVLLTRFLHMAKMRKIISGVTAFFTAILLVTLVTVGVQYDGLQKKPQEVITTNNELQMSEEQNMVIFLLDAVDSWTFSALMNDSDPQFADVLEDFTYYPNTVGSYAFTQFSIPYILTGEKFLNQTDFWSYSHEAMKKSPLLNELKEKNYRVSMYEPDLICDTDQMDDFDNVEKSGLRFKSFSGIVKEEIKLVWFKYAPYPVKRFAKVDMSAFSGLVEPRSDSELYSYYNFDVYPDLKENEVTTISDKCFKFFHLEGAHVPFRYDENMNVIDSANGSYDQSVEASVTILKTYLDKLKKAGVYDNTAIVVMADHGYGEHWTDGLKGRSNPLLAVKGIGESHDMQISQAPISYEDLQEAYRRLLDGAWSDTVFDCREGDHRDRRYLWYAVTDEDYLVEYQQTGYASDLSTML
;
A
#
# COMPACT_ATOMS: atom_id res chain seq x y z
N MET A 1 37.90 -8.54 31.85
CA MET A 1 37.45 -7.65 30.76
C MET A 1 36.14 -8.07 30.12
N LEU A 2 35.84 -9.34 29.89
CA LEU A 2 34.57 -9.80 29.26
C LEU A 2 33.31 -9.60 30.14
N VAL A 3 33.41 -9.60 31.46
CA VAL A 3 32.27 -9.38 32.37
C VAL A 3 31.88 -7.89 32.46
N GLY A 4 32.83 -6.97 32.30
CA GLY A 4 32.57 -5.53 32.27
C GLY A 4 31.89 -5.06 30.98
N ALA A 5 32.24 -5.64 29.84
CA ALA A 5 31.64 -5.32 28.53
C ALA A 5 30.18 -5.81 28.45
N ALA A 6 29.88 -6.99 29.01
CA ALA A 6 28.53 -7.53 29.07
C ALA A 6 27.62 -6.69 29.98
N SER A 7 28.15 -6.15 31.08
CA SER A 7 27.43 -5.30 32.03
C SER A 7 27.13 -3.91 31.44
N MET A 8 28.08 -3.32 30.71
CA MET A 8 27.88 -2.05 29.98
C MET A 8 26.89 -2.20 28.81
N PHE A 9 26.96 -3.32 28.08
CA PHE A 9 26.02 -3.61 26.99
C PHE A 9 24.59 -3.84 27.51
N PHE A 10 24.45 -4.48 28.67
CA PHE A 10 23.15 -4.68 29.33
C PHE A 10 22.56 -3.35 29.86
N MET A 11 23.39 -2.46 30.41
CA MET A 11 22.94 -1.12 30.83
C MET A 11 22.59 -0.23 29.64
N TRP A 12 23.35 -0.30 28.52
CA TRP A 12 23.05 0.47 27.31
C TRP A 12 21.79 -0.02 26.60
N SER A 13 21.57 -1.34 26.52
CA SER A 13 20.36 -1.93 25.96
C SER A 13 19.12 -1.59 26.81
N PHE A 14 19.26 -1.51 28.14
CA PHE A 14 18.16 -1.14 29.03
C PHE A 14 17.80 0.34 28.93
N THR A 15 18.78 1.22 28.75
CA THR A 15 18.57 2.66 28.54
C THR A 15 18.00 2.95 27.17
N ALA A 16 18.46 2.29 26.11
CA ALA A 16 17.92 2.42 24.77
C ALA A 16 16.46 1.91 24.68
N CYS A 17 16.18 0.76 25.30
CA CYS A 17 14.82 0.21 25.36
C CYS A 17 13.88 1.11 26.20
N SER A 18 14.37 1.72 27.28
CA SER A 18 13.61 2.68 28.09
C SER A 18 13.37 4.00 27.33
N MET A 19 14.32 4.50 26.53
CA MET A 19 14.14 5.70 25.71
C MET A 19 13.12 5.46 24.58
N VAL A 20 13.20 4.33 23.90
CA VAL A 20 12.22 3.96 22.85
C VAL A 20 10.82 3.78 23.48
N CYS A 21 10.70 3.10 24.62
CA CYS A 21 9.43 3.01 25.35
C CYS A 21 8.90 4.40 25.77
N ILE A 22 9.75 5.33 26.18
CA ILE A 22 9.33 6.69 26.57
C ILE A 22 8.89 7.50 25.34
N ILE A 23 9.56 7.35 24.20
CA ILE A 23 9.16 7.98 22.92
C ILE A 23 7.82 7.40 22.45
N PHE A 24 7.65 6.07 22.50
CA PHE A 24 6.41 5.40 22.14
C PHE A 24 5.25 5.72 23.10
N ILE A 25 5.50 5.79 24.40
CA ILE A 25 4.47 6.17 25.39
C ILE A 25 4.03 7.63 25.18
N LYS A 26 4.93 8.55 24.79
CA LYS A 26 4.58 9.93 24.46
C LYS A 26 3.67 10.01 23.21
N ALA A 27 3.97 9.21 22.18
CA ALA A 27 3.12 9.12 20.99
C ALA A 27 1.73 8.51 21.29
N PHE A 28 1.68 7.52 22.18
CA PHE A 28 0.44 6.82 22.53
C PHE A 28 -0.55 7.66 23.35
N LEU A 29 -0.07 8.56 24.19
CA LEU A 29 -0.95 9.32 25.09
C LEU A 29 -1.62 10.54 24.43
N GLY A 30 -1.37 10.80 23.14
CA GLY A 30 -2.08 11.85 22.37
C GLY A 30 -2.00 13.24 23.02
N LEU A 31 -1.02 13.49 23.88
CA LEU A 31 -0.85 14.76 24.56
C LEU A 31 -0.29 15.79 23.59
N SER A 32 -1.21 16.46 22.96
CA SER A 32 -1.00 17.76 22.31
C SER A 32 -0.60 18.79 23.38
N LEU A 33 0.62 18.70 23.85
CA LEU A 33 1.29 19.68 24.71
C LEU A 33 2.70 19.90 24.17
N CYS A 34 2.74 20.40 22.94
CA CYS A 34 3.91 21.01 22.39
C CYS A 34 3.98 22.43 22.93
N GLY A 35 4.69 22.64 24.01
CA GLY A 35 4.96 23.98 24.50
C GLY A 35 5.59 24.09 25.90
N GLU A 36 5.26 23.22 26.85
CA GLU A 36 5.67 23.49 28.25
C GLU A 36 6.38 22.34 29.00
N LEU A 37 6.70 21.21 28.37
CA LEU A 37 7.24 20.04 29.06
C LEU A 37 8.75 19.81 28.91
N CYS A 38 9.49 20.75 28.31
CA CYS A 38 10.96 20.69 28.30
C CYS A 38 11.64 21.13 29.60
N TYR A 39 10.91 21.59 30.60
CA TYR A 39 11.49 22.13 31.84
C TYR A 39 11.20 21.38 33.12
N ASN A 40 10.55 20.22 33.15
CA ASN A 40 10.21 19.57 34.43
C ASN A 40 10.41 18.05 34.46
N THR A 41 11.57 17.55 34.02
CA THR A 41 11.97 16.15 34.24
C THR A 41 12.35 15.88 35.70
N SER A 42 12.66 16.92 36.50
CA SER A 42 12.96 16.78 37.93
C SER A 42 11.74 16.47 38.80
N GLY A 43 10.56 17.03 38.45
CA GLY A 43 9.32 16.81 39.22
C GLY A 43 8.71 15.42 39.04
N PHE A 44 8.86 14.81 37.88
CA PHE A 44 8.34 13.46 37.62
C PHE A 44 9.19 12.38 38.30
N THR A 45 10.53 12.52 38.28
CA THR A 45 11.45 11.62 38.98
C THR A 45 11.29 11.74 40.50
N GLN A 46 10.98 12.94 41.02
CA GLN A 46 10.71 13.13 42.41
C GLN A 46 9.39 12.47 42.87
N LYS A 47 8.29 12.64 42.11
CA LYS A 47 7.01 11.97 42.35
C LYS A 47 7.11 10.45 42.25
N LEU A 48 7.88 9.92 41.32
CA LEU A 48 8.11 8.48 41.21
C LEU A 48 8.91 7.95 42.40
N ARG A 49 9.90 8.71 42.87
CA ARG A 49 10.68 8.38 44.08
C ARG A 49 9.82 8.41 45.33
N GLU A 50 8.95 9.40 45.49
CA GLU A 50 8.00 9.49 46.61
C GLU A 50 6.99 8.32 46.57
N MET A 51 6.49 7.92 45.41
CA MET A 51 5.58 6.78 45.29
C MET A 51 6.27 5.44 45.61
N VAL A 52 7.52 5.27 45.16
CA VAL A 52 8.33 4.09 45.49
C VAL A 52 8.66 4.07 46.99
N ASN A 53 8.96 5.23 47.60
CA ASN A 53 9.21 5.31 49.03
C ASN A 53 7.95 4.99 49.88
N ARG A 54 6.78 5.50 49.50
CA ARG A 54 5.50 5.14 50.16
C ARG A 54 5.16 3.66 50.00
N MET A 55 5.43 3.06 48.84
CA MET A 55 5.27 1.61 48.67
C MET A 55 6.24 0.82 49.56
N ASN A 56 7.49 1.27 49.70
CA ASN A 56 8.46 0.63 50.59
C ASN A 56 8.09 0.80 52.07
N GLU A 57 7.56 1.96 52.47
CA GLU A 57 7.04 2.18 53.85
C GLU A 57 5.85 1.26 54.16
N GLN A 58 4.88 1.14 53.24
CA GLN A 58 3.75 0.20 53.39
C GLN A 58 4.19 -1.26 53.42
N ILE A 59 5.23 -1.63 52.66
CA ILE A 59 5.83 -2.96 52.69
C ILE A 59 6.54 -3.20 54.06
N ASN A 60 7.22 -2.18 54.56
CA ASN A 60 7.91 -2.28 55.86
C ASN A 60 6.93 -2.33 57.02
N GLU A 61 5.85 -1.51 57.06
CA GLU A 61 4.79 -1.59 58.05
C GLU A 61 4.07 -2.96 58.03
N ALA A 62 3.77 -3.48 56.80
CA ALA A 62 3.20 -4.82 56.67
C ALA A 62 4.16 -5.91 57.18
N THR A 63 5.47 -5.67 57.05
CA THR A 63 6.52 -6.60 57.51
C THR A 63 6.70 -6.55 59.03
N GLU A 64 6.56 -5.37 59.64
CA GLU A 64 6.61 -5.23 61.12
C GLU A 64 5.36 -5.79 61.81
N VAL A 65 4.16 -5.56 61.26
CA VAL A 65 2.92 -6.18 61.73
C VAL A 65 2.98 -7.71 61.60
N SER A 66 3.62 -8.23 60.53
CA SER A 66 3.88 -9.66 60.35
C SER A 66 4.90 -10.22 61.35
N LYS A 67 5.91 -9.43 61.78
CA LYS A 67 6.88 -9.83 62.81
C LYS A 67 6.28 -9.88 64.18
N SER A 68 5.46 -8.90 64.58
CA SER A 68 4.78 -8.85 65.86
C SER A 68 3.79 -10.00 66.07
N SER A 69 3.11 -10.43 65.01
CA SER A 69 2.23 -11.62 65.05
C SER A 69 2.98 -12.96 65.00
N ALA A 70 4.23 -12.97 64.52
CA ALA A 70 5.06 -14.18 64.42
C ALA A 70 5.77 -14.47 65.78
N GLU A 71 6.09 -13.44 66.58
CA GLU A 71 6.70 -13.64 67.93
C GLU A 71 5.73 -14.19 68.98
N THR A 72 4.44 -13.97 68.77
CA THR A 72 3.40 -14.54 69.69
C THR A 72 3.04 -15.98 69.32
N ALA A 73 3.30 -16.43 68.07
CA ALA A 73 3.03 -17.79 67.64
C ALA A 73 4.26 -18.75 67.76
N ALA A 74 5.45 -18.20 68.04
CA ALA A 74 6.71 -18.97 68.05
C ALA A 74 6.99 -19.67 69.36
N ALA A 75 6.06 -19.59 70.36
CA ALA A 75 6.20 -20.28 71.68
C ALA A 75 5.59 -21.69 71.72
N GLU A 76 4.87 -22.16 70.66
CA GLU A 76 4.10 -23.42 70.77
C GLU A 76 4.28 -24.44 69.62
N GLU A 77 5.26 -24.33 68.69
CA GLU A 77 5.45 -25.40 67.67
C GLU A 77 6.90 -25.61 67.26
N LYS A 78 7.67 -26.31 68.12
CA LYS A 78 8.87 -27.05 67.68
C LYS A 78 8.41 -28.36 67.05
N SER A 79 8.23 -28.40 65.72
CA SER A 79 8.55 -29.51 64.77
C SER A 79 7.67 -29.43 63.53
N LYS A 80 8.24 -28.86 62.48
CA LYS A 80 8.13 -29.23 61.06
C LYS A 80 8.57 -28.05 60.20
N GLU A 81 9.75 -28.17 59.56
CA GLU A 81 10.18 -27.22 58.55
C GLU A 81 9.19 -27.18 57.39
N PRO A 82 8.67 -26.02 56.97
CA PRO A 82 7.91 -25.91 55.76
C PRO A 82 8.86 -25.76 54.55
N PRO A 83 8.48 -26.22 53.36
CA PRO A 83 9.36 -26.31 52.19
C PRO A 83 9.67 -24.92 51.61
N LYS A 84 10.85 -24.40 51.90
CA LYS A 84 11.41 -23.17 51.31
C LYS A 84 11.76 -23.31 49.82
N LYS A 85 10.82 -23.57 48.88
CA LYS A 85 11.19 -23.73 47.46
C LYS A 85 10.23 -23.17 46.40
N LYS A 86 9.19 -22.42 46.73
CA LYS A 86 8.26 -21.92 45.68
C LYS A 86 8.61 -20.53 45.08
N LYS A 87 9.17 -19.59 45.83
CA LYS A 87 9.42 -18.20 45.35
C LYS A 87 10.46 -18.09 44.23
N GLY A 88 11.55 -18.87 44.23
CA GLY A 88 12.58 -18.79 43.19
C GLY A 88 12.20 -19.42 41.84
N LYS A 89 11.25 -20.37 41.84
CA LYS A 89 10.76 -21.00 40.61
C LYS A 89 9.75 -20.10 39.87
N PHE A 90 8.92 -19.36 40.59
CA PHE A 90 7.95 -18.44 40.01
C PHE A 90 8.64 -17.27 39.28
N GLY A 91 9.60 -16.60 39.92
CA GLY A 91 10.30 -15.46 39.31
C GLY A 91 11.02 -15.79 38.00
N SER A 92 11.67 -16.96 37.92
CA SER A 92 12.35 -17.41 36.70
C SER A 92 11.38 -17.73 35.53
N ARG A 93 10.20 -18.27 35.85
CA ARG A 93 9.16 -18.56 34.83
C ARG A 93 8.48 -17.29 34.34
N ALA A 94 8.13 -16.42 35.28
CA ALA A 94 7.51 -15.14 34.95
C ALA A 94 8.41 -14.27 34.06
N ALA A 95 9.72 -14.20 34.41
CA ALA A 95 10.70 -13.48 33.56
C ALA A 95 10.83 -14.09 32.17
N ALA A 96 10.88 -15.43 32.05
CA ALA A 96 10.96 -16.08 30.73
C ALA A 96 9.68 -15.87 29.90
N ALA A 97 8.49 -15.97 30.51
CA ALA A 97 7.23 -15.67 29.85
C ALA A 97 7.18 -14.22 29.37
N LEU A 98 7.59 -13.28 30.21
CA LEU A 98 7.63 -11.86 29.86
C LEU A 98 8.52 -11.59 28.64
N ILE A 99 9.75 -12.12 28.63
CA ILE A 99 10.72 -11.91 27.55
C ILE A 99 10.21 -12.52 26.25
N VAL A 100 9.73 -13.77 26.28
CA VAL A 100 9.27 -14.48 25.05
C VAL A 100 7.99 -13.84 24.51
N THR A 101 7.05 -13.45 25.40
CA THR A 101 5.83 -12.76 24.95
C THR A 101 6.15 -11.39 24.37
N LEU A 102 7.06 -10.63 25.00
CA LEU A 102 7.50 -9.34 24.48
C LEU A 102 8.14 -9.50 23.08
N ALA A 103 9.01 -10.50 22.93
CA ALA A 103 9.69 -10.77 21.67
C ALA A 103 8.71 -11.15 20.54
N LEU A 104 7.75 -12.06 20.81
CA LEU A 104 6.74 -12.46 19.82
C LEU A 104 5.79 -11.30 19.47
N SER A 105 5.32 -10.56 20.49
CA SER A 105 4.45 -9.42 20.26
C SER A 105 5.16 -8.32 19.48
N PHE A 106 6.43 -8.07 19.77
CA PHE A 106 7.25 -7.13 19.03
C PHE A 106 7.44 -7.58 17.56
N LEU A 107 7.80 -8.85 17.34
CA LEU A 107 7.98 -9.39 15.99
C LEU A 107 6.70 -9.26 15.16
N VAL A 108 5.56 -9.74 15.68
CA VAL A 108 4.32 -9.87 14.90
C VAL A 108 3.58 -8.54 14.74
N ALA A 109 3.54 -7.72 15.79
CA ALA A 109 2.71 -6.53 15.82
C ALA A 109 3.47 -5.22 15.52
N LEU A 110 4.78 -5.20 15.63
CA LEU A 110 5.57 -3.98 15.38
C LEU A 110 6.63 -4.20 14.32
N TYR A 111 7.56 -5.15 14.52
CA TYR A 111 8.70 -5.28 13.62
C TYR A 111 8.26 -5.66 12.21
N ALA A 112 7.52 -6.75 12.06
CA ALA A 112 7.19 -7.28 10.74
C ALA A 112 6.31 -6.31 9.92
N PRO A 113 5.21 -5.72 10.46
CA PRO A 113 4.45 -4.71 9.74
C PRO A 113 5.28 -3.48 9.39
N LEU A 114 6.04 -2.93 10.35
CA LEU A 114 6.81 -1.71 10.12
C LEU A 114 7.99 -1.92 9.17
N GLU A 115 8.63 -3.07 9.20
CA GLU A 115 9.71 -3.40 8.26
C GLU A 115 9.16 -3.49 6.84
N LEU A 116 7.99 -4.15 6.66
CA LEU A 116 7.30 -4.22 5.38
C LEU A 116 6.85 -2.83 4.90
N TYR A 117 6.28 -2.03 5.80
CA TYR A 117 5.91 -0.65 5.50
C TYR A 117 7.12 0.19 5.07
N PHE A 118 8.21 0.20 5.85
CA PHE A 118 9.38 1.03 5.56
C PHE A 118 10.11 0.64 4.28
N THR A 119 10.11 -0.65 3.93
CA THR A 119 10.74 -1.11 2.67
C THR A 119 9.86 -0.92 1.44
N ASN A 120 8.58 -0.53 1.60
CA ASN A 120 7.62 -0.38 0.51
C ASN A 120 6.67 0.81 0.77
N VAL A 121 7.21 1.96 1.19
CA VAL A 121 6.41 3.13 1.61
C VAL A 121 5.46 3.61 0.51
N SER A 122 5.87 3.53 -0.76
CA SER A 122 5.06 3.91 -1.91
C SER A 122 3.81 3.08 -2.09
N GLU A 123 3.87 1.80 -1.74
CA GLU A 123 2.77 0.83 -1.93
C GLU A 123 1.60 1.01 -0.94
N PHE A 124 1.80 1.81 0.12
CA PHE A 124 0.76 2.01 1.13
C PHE A 124 0.10 3.38 0.96
N PRO A 125 -1.25 3.47 1.02
CA PRO A 125 -1.96 4.75 0.87
C PRO A 125 -1.88 5.65 2.10
N PHE A 126 -1.27 5.20 3.20
CA PHE A 126 -1.20 5.90 4.49
C PHE A 126 0.25 6.08 4.95
N ASP A 127 0.45 6.96 5.92
CA ASP A 127 1.75 7.22 6.53
C ASP A 127 1.99 6.42 7.84
N PHE A 128 3.23 6.44 8.31
CA PHE A 128 3.63 5.84 9.59
C PHE A 128 2.77 6.33 10.75
N TYR A 129 2.40 7.60 10.78
CA TYR A 129 1.65 8.19 11.90
C TYR A 129 0.20 7.72 11.96
N THR A 130 -0.36 7.35 10.83
CA THR A 130 -1.67 6.70 10.72
C THR A 130 -1.60 5.22 11.13
N LEU A 131 -0.57 4.49 10.71
CA LEU A 131 -0.37 3.06 10.99
C LEU A 131 0.06 2.78 12.44
N CYS A 132 1.03 3.53 12.96
CA CYS A 132 1.68 3.26 14.24
C CYS A 132 0.72 3.10 15.44
N PRO A 133 -0.32 3.94 15.63
CA PRO A 133 -1.29 3.77 16.70
C PRO A 133 -2.04 2.42 16.65
N VAL A 134 -2.34 1.92 15.46
CA VAL A 134 -3.00 0.63 15.25
C VAL A 134 -2.08 -0.51 15.68
N LEU A 135 -0.83 -0.48 15.21
CA LEU A 135 0.17 -1.50 15.55
C LEU A 135 0.51 -1.52 17.05
N LEU A 136 0.57 -0.35 17.69
CA LEU A 136 0.75 -0.27 19.15
C LEU A 136 -0.43 -0.89 19.92
N LYS A 137 -1.65 -0.64 19.46
CA LYS A 137 -2.86 -1.26 20.04
C LYS A 137 -2.82 -2.78 19.85
N LEU A 138 -2.46 -3.25 18.65
CA LEU A 138 -2.29 -4.67 18.36
C LEU A 138 -1.19 -5.31 19.25
N PHE A 139 -0.06 -4.63 19.41
CA PHE A 139 1.03 -5.08 20.26
C PHE A 139 0.56 -5.28 21.72
N VAL A 140 -0.15 -4.32 22.29
CA VAL A 140 -0.69 -4.44 23.66
C VAL A 140 -1.66 -5.60 23.77
N LEU A 141 -2.53 -5.81 22.78
CA LEU A 141 -3.49 -6.92 22.77
C LEU A 141 -2.79 -8.28 22.70
N ILE A 142 -1.84 -8.46 21.78
CA ILE A 142 -1.09 -9.72 21.66
C ILE A 142 -0.24 -9.97 22.89
N PHE A 143 0.42 -8.93 23.42
CA PHE A 143 1.23 -9.04 24.63
C PHE A 143 0.40 -9.46 25.84
N ALA A 144 -0.75 -8.82 26.06
CA ALA A 144 -1.66 -9.17 27.16
C ALA A 144 -2.22 -10.60 27.02
N ALA A 145 -2.64 -10.98 25.81
CA ALA A 145 -3.13 -12.32 25.50
C ALA A 145 -2.05 -13.40 25.72
N GLY A 146 -0.82 -13.13 25.31
CA GLY A 146 0.31 -14.04 25.50
C GLY A 146 0.65 -14.24 26.98
N LEU A 147 0.69 -13.15 27.77
CA LEU A 147 0.90 -13.25 29.23
C LEU A 147 -0.25 -14.00 29.92
N ALA A 148 -1.50 -13.75 29.53
CA ALA A 148 -2.65 -14.49 30.04
C ALA A 148 -2.55 -15.99 29.70
N GLY A 149 -2.18 -16.32 28.44
CA GLY A 149 -1.96 -17.69 28.00
C GLY A 149 -0.88 -18.42 28.82
N PHE A 150 0.27 -17.79 29.04
CA PHE A 150 1.32 -18.35 29.91
C PHE A 150 0.86 -18.44 31.38
N GLY A 151 0.06 -17.49 31.85
CA GLY A 151 -0.56 -17.53 33.19
C GLY A 151 -1.47 -18.75 33.35
N ILE A 152 -2.34 -19.00 32.37
CA ILE A 152 -3.21 -20.19 32.31
C ILE A 152 -2.38 -21.47 32.31
N CYS A 153 -1.39 -21.58 31.43
CA CYS A 153 -0.50 -22.74 31.37
C CYS A 153 0.23 -22.99 32.70
N TYR A 154 0.65 -21.93 33.38
CA TYR A 154 1.31 -22.02 34.68
C TYR A 154 0.38 -22.54 35.79
N VAL A 155 -0.87 -22.06 35.78
CA VAL A 155 -1.87 -22.49 36.77
C VAL A 155 -2.29 -23.94 36.54
N LEU A 156 -2.46 -24.33 35.27
CA LEU A 156 -2.92 -25.68 34.92
C LEU A 156 -1.85 -26.74 35.22
N TYR A 157 -0.64 -26.55 34.71
CA TYR A 157 0.39 -27.57 34.85
C TYR A 157 1.81 -27.06 34.51
N ASP A 158 2.76 -27.32 35.42
CA ASP A 158 4.17 -26.90 35.28
C ASP A 158 4.83 -27.31 33.93
N ARG A 159 4.55 -28.54 33.44
CA ARG A 159 5.10 -29.03 32.18
C ARG A 159 4.44 -28.36 30.97
N LEU A 160 3.14 -28.04 31.07
CA LEU A 160 2.43 -27.33 30.00
C LEU A 160 3.04 -25.95 29.77
N PHE A 161 3.32 -25.23 30.84
CA PHE A 161 4.03 -23.96 30.80
C PHE A 161 5.39 -24.10 30.07
N ASP A 162 6.19 -25.09 30.48
CA ASP A 162 7.53 -25.28 29.92
C ASP A 162 7.46 -25.68 28.42
N VAL A 163 6.51 -26.52 28.02
CA VAL A 163 6.27 -26.90 26.62
C VAL A 163 5.79 -25.67 25.80
N ALA A 164 4.85 -24.90 26.33
CA ALA A 164 4.36 -23.69 25.68
C ALA A 164 5.48 -22.66 25.46
N LEU A 165 6.37 -22.47 26.49
CA LEU A 165 7.50 -21.56 26.38
C LEU A 165 8.51 -22.00 25.32
N VAL A 166 8.84 -23.31 25.27
CA VAL A 166 9.73 -23.85 24.23
C VAL A 166 9.10 -23.71 22.84
N GLY A 167 7.82 -24.06 22.72
CA GLY A 167 7.09 -23.93 21.47
C GLY A 167 7.05 -22.48 20.95
N ALA A 168 6.76 -21.52 21.84
CA ALA A 168 6.78 -20.10 21.51
C ALA A 168 8.17 -19.62 21.06
N GLY A 169 9.25 -20.07 21.73
CA GLY A 169 10.61 -19.77 21.31
C GLY A 169 10.97 -20.37 19.95
N VAL A 170 10.53 -21.61 19.66
CA VAL A 170 10.73 -22.26 18.36
C VAL A 170 10.00 -21.50 17.26
N VAL A 171 8.73 -21.11 17.47
CA VAL A 171 7.95 -20.31 16.51
C VAL A 171 8.64 -18.99 16.24
N TYR A 172 9.13 -18.31 17.29
CA TYR A 172 9.86 -17.05 17.15
C TYR A 172 11.11 -17.21 16.28
N VAL A 173 11.94 -18.25 16.52
CA VAL A 173 13.16 -18.49 15.73
C VAL A 173 12.83 -18.88 14.29
N ILE A 174 11.78 -19.68 14.07
CA ILE A 174 11.33 -20.03 12.71
C ILE A 174 10.89 -18.75 11.96
N ALA A 175 10.05 -17.91 12.57
CA ALA A 175 9.60 -16.68 11.95
C ALA A 175 10.78 -15.74 11.66
N TYR A 176 11.72 -15.58 12.61
CA TYR A 176 12.94 -14.79 12.41
C TYR A 176 13.74 -15.26 11.19
N VAL A 177 14.01 -16.59 11.11
CA VAL A 177 14.81 -17.15 10.01
C VAL A 177 14.11 -17.00 8.65
N HIS A 178 12.79 -17.23 8.61
CA HIS A 178 12.02 -17.07 7.37
C HIS A 178 11.96 -15.62 6.91
N GLY A 179 11.66 -14.69 7.80
CA GLY A 179 11.57 -13.27 7.45
C GLY A 179 12.90 -12.66 7.01
N MET A 180 14.02 -13.07 7.66
CA MET A 180 15.33 -12.47 7.40
C MET A 180 16.11 -13.13 6.26
N PHE A 181 15.91 -14.44 5.99
CA PHE A 181 16.80 -15.20 5.09
C PHE A 181 16.09 -15.92 3.96
N LEU A 182 14.77 -16.10 4.03
CA LEU A 182 14.04 -16.93 3.08
C LEU A 182 12.95 -16.15 2.31
N GLY A 183 12.96 -14.83 2.36
CA GLY A 183 11.95 -13.98 1.71
C GLY A 183 12.33 -13.51 0.29
N GLY A 184 13.51 -13.86 -0.24
CA GLY A 184 14.05 -13.25 -1.46
C GLY A 184 13.36 -13.64 -2.78
N ASN A 185 12.55 -14.70 -2.81
CA ASN A 185 11.87 -15.19 -4.03
C ASN A 185 10.36 -15.22 -3.81
N LEU A 186 9.78 -14.20 -3.18
CA LEU A 186 8.33 -14.11 -3.04
C LEU A 186 7.74 -13.50 -4.32
N PRO A 187 6.55 -13.95 -4.75
CA PRO A 187 5.84 -13.37 -5.87
C PRO A 187 5.37 -11.94 -5.55
N PRO A 188 5.08 -11.10 -6.56
CA PRO A 188 4.50 -9.79 -6.35
C PRO A 188 3.14 -9.89 -5.61
N LEU A 189 2.75 -8.82 -4.91
CA LEU A 189 1.53 -8.77 -4.09
C LEU A 189 0.43 -7.95 -4.77
N ASP A 190 0.28 -8.11 -6.07
CA ASP A 190 -0.64 -7.39 -6.94
C ASP A 190 -2.01 -8.09 -7.09
N GLY A 191 -2.24 -9.17 -6.34
CA GLY A 191 -3.48 -9.96 -6.37
C GLY A 191 -3.55 -11.02 -7.47
N THR A 192 -2.50 -11.17 -8.30
CA THR A 192 -2.42 -12.26 -9.28
C THR A 192 -2.41 -13.63 -8.60
N ALA A 193 -2.93 -14.64 -9.29
CA ALA A 193 -2.95 -16.01 -8.79
C ALA A 193 -1.57 -16.66 -8.93
N TYR A 194 -1.02 -17.17 -7.83
CA TYR A 194 0.29 -17.82 -7.84
C TYR A 194 0.21 -19.32 -8.07
N SER A 195 1.06 -19.83 -8.97
CA SER A 195 1.34 -21.26 -9.08
C SER A 195 2.29 -21.72 -7.97
N TRP A 196 1.74 -22.12 -6.82
CA TRP A 196 2.53 -22.59 -5.68
C TRP A 196 3.38 -23.84 -5.98
N GLY A 197 3.12 -24.52 -7.11
CA GLY A 197 3.93 -25.63 -7.62
C GLY A 197 5.37 -25.21 -7.96
N ASP A 198 5.56 -23.97 -8.41
CA ASP A 198 6.86 -23.44 -8.83
C ASP A 198 7.81 -23.21 -7.63
N TYR A 199 7.25 -23.06 -6.42
CA TYR A 199 7.99 -22.88 -5.18
C TYR A 199 8.28 -24.18 -4.43
N GLY A 200 8.36 -25.31 -5.14
CA GLY A 200 8.62 -26.62 -4.55
C GLY A 200 9.98 -26.72 -3.86
N LYS A 201 11.02 -26.12 -4.44
CA LYS A 201 12.38 -26.08 -3.88
C LYS A 201 12.43 -25.27 -2.58
N GLU A 202 11.86 -24.08 -2.57
CA GLU A 202 11.76 -23.19 -1.42
C GLU A 202 10.95 -23.84 -0.29
N SER A 203 9.89 -24.55 -0.64
CA SER A 203 9.06 -25.30 0.31
C SER A 203 9.84 -26.40 1.01
N ILE A 204 10.65 -27.17 0.27
CA ILE A 204 11.50 -28.24 0.85
C ILE A 204 12.56 -27.63 1.77
N ILE A 205 13.28 -26.59 1.33
CA ILE A 205 14.29 -25.90 2.14
C ILE A 205 13.66 -25.38 3.45
N SER A 206 12.52 -24.74 3.34
CA SER A 206 11.75 -24.22 4.48
C SER A 206 11.39 -25.33 5.48
N LEU A 207 10.88 -26.46 5.02
CA LEU A 207 10.54 -27.60 5.87
C LEU A 207 11.76 -28.21 6.54
N VAL A 208 12.88 -28.34 5.83
CA VAL A 208 14.13 -28.84 6.41
C VAL A 208 14.63 -27.93 7.54
N ILE A 209 14.61 -26.62 7.33
CA ILE A 209 14.99 -25.63 8.34
C ILE A 209 14.07 -25.71 9.56
N CYS A 210 12.76 -25.78 9.36
CA CYS A 210 11.80 -25.97 10.46
C CYS A 210 12.08 -27.27 11.24
N ALA A 211 12.34 -28.38 10.53
CA ALA A 211 12.65 -29.65 11.15
C ALA A 211 13.95 -29.60 11.96
N VAL A 212 15.00 -28.97 11.44
CA VAL A 212 16.28 -28.80 12.14
C VAL A 212 16.10 -27.99 13.43
N ILE A 213 15.40 -26.84 13.36
CA ILE A 213 15.13 -25.99 14.54
C ILE A 213 14.32 -26.79 15.59
N PHE A 214 13.28 -27.50 15.14
CA PHE A 214 12.44 -28.31 16.01
C PHE A 214 13.23 -29.44 16.68
N VAL A 215 13.98 -30.23 15.92
CA VAL A 215 14.81 -31.34 16.43
C VAL A 215 15.85 -30.83 17.40
N LEU A 216 16.53 -29.73 17.09
CA LEU A 216 17.49 -29.08 17.98
C LEU A 216 16.83 -28.69 19.31
N ALA A 217 15.65 -28.05 19.27
CA ALA A 217 14.91 -27.70 20.48
C ALA A 217 14.55 -28.94 21.33
N VAL A 218 14.07 -30.01 20.69
CA VAL A 218 13.77 -31.30 21.37
C VAL A 218 15.02 -31.90 22.00
N LEU A 219 16.13 -31.94 21.28
CA LEU A 219 17.40 -32.46 21.81
C LEU A 219 17.89 -31.65 23.00
N LEU A 220 17.83 -30.30 22.91
CA LEU A 220 18.21 -29.44 24.02
C LEU A 220 17.32 -29.66 25.25
N THR A 221 16.01 -29.84 25.07
CA THR A 221 15.11 -30.18 26.20
C THR A 221 15.38 -31.54 26.80
N ARG A 222 15.92 -32.50 26.02
CA ARG A 222 16.26 -33.85 26.49
C ARG A 222 17.54 -33.88 27.31
N PHE A 223 18.53 -33.05 26.91
CA PHE A 223 19.86 -33.07 27.55
C PHE A 223 20.04 -31.98 28.63
N LEU A 224 19.23 -30.94 28.62
CA LEU A 224 19.35 -29.81 29.55
C LEU A 224 18.20 -29.78 30.56
N HIS A 225 18.52 -29.36 31.80
CA HIS A 225 17.47 -29.04 32.77
C HIS A 225 16.62 -27.85 32.27
N MET A 226 15.29 -27.90 32.50
CA MET A 226 14.36 -26.88 32.05
C MET A 226 14.69 -25.46 32.58
N ALA A 227 15.36 -25.33 33.72
CA ALA A 227 15.84 -24.04 34.23
C ALA A 227 16.93 -23.42 33.31
N LYS A 228 17.80 -24.25 32.73
CA LYS A 228 18.80 -23.80 31.74
C LYS A 228 18.11 -23.51 30.38
N MET A 229 17.19 -24.36 29.97
CA MET A 229 16.44 -24.19 28.72
C MET A 229 15.66 -22.87 28.72
N ARG A 230 14.96 -22.50 29.81
CA ARG A 230 14.29 -21.19 29.93
C ARG A 230 15.26 -20.02 29.75
N LYS A 231 16.47 -20.10 30.31
CA LYS A 231 17.50 -19.05 30.13
C LYS A 231 17.99 -18.97 28.69
N ILE A 232 18.19 -20.12 28.03
CA ILE A 232 18.62 -20.18 26.62
C ILE A 232 17.54 -19.55 25.73
N ILE A 233 16.28 -19.95 25.86
CA ILE A 233 15.19 -19.41 25.06
C ILE A 233 15.06 -17.90 25.28
N SER A 234 15.03 -17.45 26.54
CA SER A 234 14.97 -16.01 26.85
C SER A 234 16.16 -15.23 26.30
N GLY A 235 17.37 -15.81 26.37
CA GLY A 235 18.57 -15.18 25.82
C GLY A 235 18.54 -15.10 24.28
N VAL A 236 18.15 -16.18 23.62
CA VAL A 236 18.04 -16.23 22.15
C VAL A 236 16.98 -15.28 21.63
N THR A 237 15.78 -15.31 22.24
CA THR A 237 14.69 -14.40 21.81
C THR A 237 15.05 -12.93 22.08
N ALA A 238 15.63 -12.61 23.25
CA ALA A 238 16.08 -11.24 23.54
C ALA A 238 17.19 -10.76 22.58
N PHE A 239 18.15 -11.63 22.26
CA PHE A 239 19.25 -11.32 21.36
C PHE A 239 18.74 -11.01 19.94
N PHE A 240 17.89 -11.89 19.38
CA PHE A 240 17.32 -11.64 18.05
C PHE A 240 16.37 -10.43 18.06
N THR A 241 15.60 -10.20 19.11
CA THR A 241 14.76 -9.01 19.24
C THR A 241 15.60 -7.72 19.25
N ALA A 242 16.77 -7.75 19.87
CA ALA A 242 17.68 -6.60 19.84
C ALA A 242 18.22 -6.35 18.41
N ILE A 243 18.54 -7.39 17.65
CA ILE A 243 18.91 -7.26 16.23
C ILE A 243 17.76 -6.66 15.44
N LEU A 244 16.54 -7.22 15.57
CA LEU A 244 15.36 -6.71 14.86
C LEU A 244 15.09 -5.24 15.18
N LEU A 245 15.29 -4.81 16.43
CA LEU A 245 15.12 -3.42 16.82
C LEU A 245 16.12 -2.50 16.11
N VAL A 246 17.39 -2.91 16.04
CA VAL A 246 18.43 -2.16 15.32
C VAL A 246 18.10 -2.11 13.82
N THR A 247 17.71 -3.24 13.23
CA THR A 247 17.33 -3.31 11.82
C THR A 247 16.16 -2.38 11.52
N LEU A 248 15.11 -2.39 12.37
CA LEU A 248 13.93 -1.55 12.17
C LEU A 248 14.28 -0.04 12.17
N VAL A 249 15.13 0.37 13.10
CA VAL A 249 15.59 1.78 13.16
C VAL A 249 16.40 2.13 11.90
N THR A 250 17.28 1.22 11.47
CA THR A 250 18.11 1.44 10.27
C THR A 250 17.25 1.57 9.02
N VAL A 251 16.31 0.64 8.81
CA VAL A 251 15.40 0.64 7.66
C VAL A 251 14.50 1.88 7.68
N GLY A 252 13.93 2.23 8.84
CA GLY A 252 13.06 3.40 8.96
C GLY A 252 13.76 4.73 8.64
N VAL A 253 15.07 4.83 8.88
CA VAL A 253 15.88 6.02 8.52
C VAL A 253 16.30 5.96 7.05
N GLN A 254 16.69 4.78 6.55
CA GLN A 254 17.24 4.62 5.20
C GLN A 254 16.19 4.88 4.11
N TYR A 255 14.94 4.51 4.32
CA TYR A 255 13.86 4.58 3.33
C TYR A 255 12.86 5.70 3.60
N ASP A 256 13.22 6.71 4.37
CA ASP A 256 12.38 7.87 4.70
C ASP A 256 10.96 7.54 5.22
N GLY A 257 10.79 6.32 5.74
CA GLY A 257 9.52 5.79 6.20
C GLY A 257 8.86 6.56 7.35
N LEU A 258 9.56 7.53 7.94
CA LEU A 258 9.04 8.42 8.98
C LEU A 258 8.54 9.76 8.44
N GLN A 259 8.65 10.01 7.15
CA GLN A 259 8.07 11.21 6.54
C GLN A 259 6.55 11.14 6.60
N LYS A 260 5.93 12.28 6.77
CA LYS A 260 4.47 12.39 6.63
C LYS A 260 4.13 12.41 5.16
N LYS A 261 3.17 11.60 4.77
CA LYS A 261 2.55 11.78 3.45
C LYS A 261 1.80 13.10 3.39
N PRO A 262 1.60 13.64 2.19
CA PRO A 262 0.76 14.81 1.98
C PRO A 262 -0.58 14.67 2.71
N GLN A 263 -1.11 15.77 3.20
CA GLN A 263 -2.43 15.79 3.86
C GLN A 263 -3.56 15.96 2.84
N GLU A 264 -3.21 16.26 1.62
CA GLU A 264 -4.09 16.36 0.47
C GLU A 264 -4.54 14.94 0.09
N VAL A 265 -5.85 14.80 -0.11
CA VAL A 265 -6.47 13.55 -0.55
C VAL A 265 -7.40 13.84 -1.71
N ILE A 266 -7.37 12.97 -2.72
CA ILE A 266 -8.26 13.04 -3.87
C ILE A 266 -9.55 12.34 -3.50
N THR A 267 -10.67 13.05 -3.64
CA THR A 267 -12.00 12.56 -3.26
C THR A 267 -12.88 12.37 -4.49
N THR A 268 -14.00 11.66 -4.31
CA THR A 268 -15.06 11.52 -5.34
C THR A 268 -15.90 12.80 -5.50
N ASN A 269 -15.59 13.85 -4.76
CA ASN A 269 -16.33 15.11 -4.86
C ASN A 269 -16.38 15.61 -6.31
N ASN A 270 -17.55 16.07 -6.73
CA ASN A 270 -17.82 16.63 -8.05
C ASN A 270 -17.69 15.65 -9.24
N GLU A 271 -17.54 14.34 -9.02
CA GLU A 271 -17.32 13.33 -10.08
C GLU A 271 -18.39 13.39 -11.19
N LEU A 272 -19.64 13.54 -10.81
CA LEU A 272 -20.79 13.67 -11.72
C LEU A 272 -21.36 15.10 -11.80
N GLN A 273 -20.59 16.12 -11.40
CA GLN A 273 -20.99 17.52 -11.55
C GLN A 273 -20.45 18.09 -12.88
N MET A 274 -21.35 18.45 -13.78
CA MET A 274 -21.02 18.88 -15.13
C MET A 274 -21.46 20.33 -15.37
N SER A 275 -20.88 20.96 -16.37
CA SER A 275 -21.26 22.31 -16.81
C SER A 275 -22.47 22.28 -17.74
N GLU A 276 -23.35 23.28 -17.60
CA GLU A 276 -24.38 23.60 -18.61
C GLU A 276 -23.80 24.31 -19.86
N GLU A 277 -22.58 24.90 -19.75
CA GLU A 277 -21.95 25.65 -20.85
C GLU A 277 -21.00 24.78 -21.65
N GLN A 278 -19.91 24.31 -21.02
CA GLN A 278 -18.84 23.58 -21.69
C GLN A 278 -18.12 22.65 -20.74
N ASN A 279 -17.89 21.42 -21.18
CA ASN A 279 -17.12 20.42 -20.46
C ASN A 279 -15.99 19.86 -21.34
N MET A 280 -14.93 19.41 -20.69
CA MET A 280 -13.93 18.52 -21.27
C MET A 280 -13.65 17.39 -20.29
N VAL A 281 -13.74 16.16 -20.78
CA VAL A 281 -13.50 14.94 -19.96
C VAL A 281 -12.46 14.09 -20.66
N ILE A 282 -11.44 13.67 -19.91
CA ILE A 282 -10.46 12.69 -20.34
C ILE A 282 -10.68 11.43 -19.50
N PHE A 283 -10.98 10.31 -20.19
CA PHE A 283 -11.00 8.97 -19.62
C PHE A 283 -9.71 8.26 -19.99
N LEU A 284 -8.87 8.00 -19.02
CA LEU A 284 -7.70 7.15 -19.15
C LEU A 284 -8.06 5.77 -18.63
N LEU A 285 -8.11 4.80 -19.55
CA LEU A 285 -8.37 3.38 -19.27
C LEU A 285 -7.03 2.65 -19.26
N ASP A 286 -6.50 2.36 -18.08
CA ASP A 286 -5.15 1.81 -17.90
C ASP A 286 -4.96 0.52 -18.72
N ALA A 287 -3.84 0.44 -19.42
CA ALA A 287 -3.38 -0.70 -20.20
C ALA A 287 -4.29 -1.17 -21.35
N VAL A 288 -5.28 -0.38 -21.80
CA VAL A 288 -6.14 -0.75 -22.93
C VAL A 288 -5.44 -0.49 -24.27
N ASP A 289 -5.14 -1.54 -25.03
CA ASP A 289 -4.53 -1.40 -26.37
C ASP A 289 -5.53 -1.28 -27.52
N SER A 290 -5.13 -0.56 -28.57
CA SER A 290 -5.95 -0.39 -29.76
C SER A 290 -6.14 -1.70 -30.55
N TRP A 291 -5.22 -2.66 -30.44
CA TRP A 291 -5.31 -3.91 -31.19
C TRP A 291 -6.47 -4.77 -30.68
N THR A 292 -6.52 -5.03 -29.38
CA THR A 292 -7.62 -5.79 -28.75
C THR A 292 -8.95 -5.04 -28.85
N PHE A 293 -8.93 -3.72 -28.60
CA PHE A 293 -10.14 -2.91 -28.74
C PHE A 293 -10.72 -3.00 -30.17
N SER A 294 -9.89 -2.93 -31.20
CA SER A 294 -10.33 -3.11 -32.60
C SER A 294 -10.85 -4.53 -32.87
N ALA A 295 -10.22 -5.55 -32.30
CA ALA A 295 -10.65 -6.95 -32.47
C ALA A 295 -12.04 -7.16 -31.87
N LEU A 296 -12.26 -6.70 -30.63
CA LEU A 296 -13.57 -6.81 -29.94
C LEU A 296 -14.67 -6.02 -30.65
N MET A 297 -14.38 -4.84 -31.19
CA MET A 297 -15.34 -4.10 -32.01
C MET A 297 -15.76 -4.87 -33.27
N ASN A 298 -14.85 -5.61 -33.89
CA ASN A 298 -15.11 -6.38 -35.12
C ASN A 298 -15.89 -7.67 -34.87
N ASP A 299 -15.82 -8.23 -33.66
CA ASP A 299 -16.53 -9.47 -33.24
C ASP A 299 -18.04 -9.29 -33.03
N SER A 300 -18.57 -8.11 -33.35
CA SER A 300 -20.00 -7.82 -33.44
C SER A 300 -20.76 -7.79 -32.09
N ASP A 301 -20.08 -7.46 -31.01
CA ASP A 301 -20.81 -7.06 -29.81
C ASP A 301 -21.40 -5.65 -30.04
N PRO A 302 -22.75 -5.51 -30.05
CA PRO A 302 -23.38 -4.20 -30.22
C PRO A 302 -22.96 -3.15 -29.18
N GLN A 303 -22.49 -3.57 -28.00
CA GLN A 303 -22.05 -2.65 -26.96
C GLN A 303 -20.82 -1.84 -27.39
N PHE A 304 -19.91 -2.41 -28.19
CA PHE A 304 -18.72 -1.72 -28.67
C PHE A 304 -19.01 -0.76 -29.82
N ALA A 305 -19.93 -1.13 -30.74
CA ALA A 305 -20.25 -0.29 -31.89
C ALA A 305 -20.86 1.06 -31.47
N ASP A 306 -21.74 1.04 -30.48
CA ASP A 306 -22.50 2.21 -30.06
C ASP A 306 -21.75 3.11 -29.07
N VAL A 307 -20.74 2.58 -28.35
CA VAL A 307 -20.04 3.36 -27.31
C VAL A 307 -19.24 4.53 -27.88
N LEU A 308 -18.69 4.39 -29.10
CA LEU A 308 -17.95 5.42 -29.80
C LEU A 308 -18.80 6.13 -30.88
N GLU A 309 -20.13 6.09 -30.80
CA GLU A 309 -20.99 7.00 -31.58
C GLU A 309 -20.57 8.44 -31.31
N ASP A 310 -20.47 9.25 -32.35
CA ASP A 310 -19.97 10.65 -32.32
C ASP A 310 -18.45 10.81 -32.11
N PHE A 311 -17.68 9.71 -32.08
CA PHE A 311 -16.22 9.76 -31.92
C PHE A 311 -15.48 9.47 -33.22
N THR A 312 -14.26 10.03 -33.34
CA THR A 312 -13.23 9.52 -34.25
C THR A 312 -12.24 8.66 -33.45
N TYR A 313 -12.12 7.40 -33.84
CA TYR A 313 -11.18 6.42 -33.28
C TYR A 313 -9.87 6.43 -34.06
N TYR A 314 -8.71 6.46 -33.38
CA TYR A 314 -7.37 6.56 -33.96
C TYR A 314 -6.52 5.32 -33.65
N PRO A 315 -6.73 4.17 -34.29
CA PRO A 315 -6.01 2.93 -33.99
C PRO A 315 -4.51 2.98 -34.33
N ASN A 316 -4.08 3.91 -35.18
CA ASN A 316 -2.67 4.10 -35.55
C ASN A 316 -1.97 5.12 -34.63
N THR A 317 -2.21 5.03 -33.32
CA THR A 317 -1.63 5.91 -32.31
C THR A 317 -0.43 5.25 -31.64
N VAL A 318 0.65 6.01 -31.44
CA VAL A 318 1.82 5.61 -30.64
C VAL A 318 1.82 6.41 -29.34
N GLY A 319 1.80 5.70 -28.21
CA GLY A 319 1.97 6.27 -26.88
C GLY A 319 3.39 6.76 -26.63
N SER A 320 3.62 7.38 -25.47
CA SER A 320 4.95 7.91 -25.15
C SER A 320 5.77 7.02 -24.26
N TYR A 321 5.16 6.34 -23.28
CA TYR A 321 5.84 5.49 -22.30
C TYR A 321 5.16 4.14 -22.12
N ALA A 322 5.94 3.14 -21.66
CA ALA A 322 5.47 1.79 -21.41
C ALA A 322 4.81 1.59 -20.04
N PHE A 323 4.87 2.58 -19.15
CA PHE A 323 4.41 2.47 -17.77
C PHE A 323 3.64 3.70 -17.34
N THR A 324 2.56 3.48 -16.61
CA THR A 324 1.62 4.48 -16.08
C THR A 324 2.32 5.63 -15.36
N GLN A 325 3.29 5.31 -14.50
CA GLN A 325 4.06 6.29 -13.72
C GLN A 325 4.68 7.39 -14.59
N PHE A 326 5.14 7.08 -15.80
CA PHE A 326 5.76 8.05 -16.71
C PHE A 326 4.76 8.61 -17.72
N SER A 327 3.76 7.82 -18.09
CA SER A 327 2.75 8.20 -19.09
C SER A 327 1.84 9.30 -18.59
N ILE A 328 1.30 9.19 -17.35
CA ILE A 328 0.34 10.16 -16.84
C ILE A 328 0.91 11.58 -16.74
N PRO A 329 2.10 11.82 -16.12
CA PRO A 329 2.70 13.15 -16.14
C PRO A 329 2.93 13.69 -17.55
N TYR A 330 3.33 12.82 -18.49
CA TYR A 330 3.52 13.23 -19.88
C TYR A 330 2.20 13.61 -20.57
N ILE A 331 1.15 12.80 -20.41
CA ILE A 331 -0.19 13.05 -20.97
C ILE A 331 -0.74 14.40 -20.48
N LEU A 332 -0.54 14.73 -19.20
CA LEU A 332 -1.01 15.97 -18.61
C LEU A 332 -0.14 17.19 -18.94
N THR A 333 1.12 17.01 -19.28
CA THR A 333 2.08 18.12 -19.38
C THR A 333 2.78 18.26 -20.72
N GLY A 334 2.95 17.16 -21.47
CA GLY A 334 3.79 17.10 -22.67
C GLY A 334 5.31 17.13 -22.40
N GLU A 335 5.74 17.24 -21.14
CA GLU A 335 7.14 17.27 -20.76
C GLU A 335 7.72 15.85 -20.65
N LYS A 336 8.89 15.63 -21.29
CA LYS A 336 9.51 14.30 -21.31
C LYS A 336 10.43 14.07 -20.11
N PHE A 337 10.27 12.94 -19.44
CA PHE A 337 11.26 12.42 -18.51
C PHE A 337 12.33 11.62 -19.25
N LEU A 338 13.55 12.15 -19.29
CA LEU A 338 14.70 11.55 -19.96
C LEU A 338 15.86 11.31 -18.98
N ASN A 339 15.55 11.01 -17.73
CA ASN A 339 16.52 10.80 -16.64
C ASN A 339 17.43 12.02 -16.33
N GLN A 340 16.92 13.21 -16.61
CA GLN A 340 17.65 14.47 -16.38
C GLN A 340 17.70 14.91 -14.92
N THR A 341 16.82 14.39 -14.09
CA THR A 341 16.73 14.61 -12.63
C THR A 341 16.01 13.41 -12.01
N ASP A 342 15.80 13.39 -10.68
CA ASP A 342 14.91 12.39 -10.08
C ASP A 342 13.48 12.58 -10.55
N PHE A 343 12.73 11.47 -10.57
CA PHE A 343 11.37 11.44 -11.12
C PHE A 343 10.41 12.38 -10.39
N TRP A 344 10.50 12.49 -9.08
CA TRP A 344 9.63 13.34 -8.29
C TRP A 344 9.83 14.83 -8.61
N SER A 345 11.10 15.27 -8.65
CA SER A 345 11.44 16.65 -9.05
C SER A 345 10.99 16.96 -10.48
N TYR A 346 11.16 15.99 -11.40
CA TYR A 346 10.66 16.13 -12.77
C TYR A 346 9.13 16.32 -12.77
N SER A 347 8.37 15.44 -12.13
CA SER A 347 6.91 15.47 -12.15
C SER A 347 6.35 16.77 -11.59
N HIS A 348 6.87 17.23 -10.44
CA HIS A 348 6.49 18.51 -9.85
C HIS A 348 6.73 19.69 -10.79
N GLU A 349 7.92 19.75 -11.41
CA GLU A 349 8.25 20.82 -12.35
C GLU A 349 7.45 20.75 -13.67
N ALA A 350 7.18 19.56 -14.17
CA ALA A 350 6.39 19.34 -15.37
C ALA A 350 4.94 19.78 -15.14
N MET A 351 4.32 19.39 -14.04
CA MET A 351 2.96 19.78 -13.69
C MET A 351 2.80 21.30 -13.59
N LYS A 352 3.77 22.02 -13.00
CA LYS A 352 3.76 23.50 -12.97
C LYS A 352 3.76 24.14 -14.35
N LYS A 353 4.37 23.49 -15.33
CA LYS A 353 4.52 24.01 -16.70
C LYS A 353 3.45 23.49 -17.65
N SER A 354 2.55 22.63 -17.18
CA SER A 354 1.52 22.00 -18.01
C SER A 354 0.77 23.03 -18.85
N PRO A 355 0.85 22.96 -20.20
CA PRO A 355 0.06 23.83 -21.07
C PRO A 355 -1.44 23.65 -20.85
N LEU A 356 -1.88 22.39 -20.69
CA LEU A 356 -3.29 22.05 -20.45
C LEU A 356 -3.79 22.72 -19.16
N LEU A 357 -3.13 22.53 -18.02
CA LEU A 357 -3.60 23.08 -16.74
C LEU A 357 -3.59 24.62 -16.73
N ASN A 358 -2.57 25.23 -17.35
CA ASN A 358 -2.49 26.67 -17.48
C ASN A 358 -3.63 27.22 -18.34
N GLU A 359 -3.95 26.58 -19.46
CA GLU A 359 -5.05 26.99 -20.36
C GLU A 359 -6.42 26.81 -19.69
N LEU A 360 -6.63 25.70 -18.97
CA LEU A 360 -7.85 25.49 -18.17
C LEU A 360 -8.07 26.62 -17.15
N LYS A 361 -7.00 27.03 -16.48
CA LYS A 361 -7.03 28.13 -15.51
C LYS A 361 -7.33 29.47 -16.20
N GLU A 362 -6.68 29.78 -17.34
CA GLU A 362 -6.94 30.99 -18.13
C GLU A 362 -8.37 31.05 -18.65
N LYS A 363 -8.95 29.90 -19.02
CA LYS A 363 -10.33 29.79 -19.50
C LYS A 363 -11.37 29.66 -18.38
N ASN A 364 -10.95 29.72 -17.11
CA ASN A 364 -11.78 29.63 -15.90
C ASN A 364 -12.56 28.31 -15.79
N TYR A 365 -11.91 27.18 -16.10
CA TYR A 365 -12.48 25.86 -15.83
C TYR A 365 -12.32 25.49 -14.35
N ARG A 366 -13.34 24.86 -13.80
CA ARG A 366 -13.20 24.05 -12.58
C ARG A 366 -12.52 22.75 -12.95
N VAL A 367 -11.43 22.44 -12.29
CA VAL A 367 -10.58 21.29 -12.61
C VAL A 367 -10.73 20.24 -11.54
N SER A 368 -11.16 19.04 -11.92
CA SER A 368 -11.19 17.85 -11.05
C SER A 368 -10.24 16.80 -11.60
N MET A 369 -9.33 16.31 -10.72
CA MET A 369 -8.31 15.31 -11.06
C MET A 369 -8.58 14.05 -10.27
N TYR A 370 -9.09 13.00 -10.93
CA TYR A 370 -9.35 11.69 -10.35
C TYR A 370 -8.19 10.74 -10.68
N GLU A 371 -7.02 11.03 -10.05
CA GLU A 371 -5.76 10.32 -10.17
C GLU A 371 -5.16 10.13 -8.78
N PRO A 372 -5.27 8.91 -8.18
CA PRO A 372 -4.84 8.69 -6.79
C PRO A 372 -3.35 8.96 -6.55
N ASP A 373 -2.52 8.72 -7.56
CA ASP A 373 -1.06 8.84 -7.49
C ASP A 373 -0.54 10.13 -8.14
N LEU A 374 -1.39 11.16 -8.21
CA LEU A 374 -1.03 12.44 -8.81
C LEU A 374 0.15 13.09 -8.07
N ILE A 375 1.24 13.32 -8.79
CA ILE A 375 2.46 13.91 -8.28
C ILE A 375 2.55 15.37 -8.72
N CYS A 376 2.18 16.28 -7.84
CA CYS A 376 2.33 17.72 -8.02
C CYS A 376 2.54 18.43 -6.68
N ASP A 377 2.88 19.72 -6.70
CA ASP A 377 3.06 20.49 -5.48
C ASP A 377 1.71 20.75 -4.77
N THR A 378 1.77 20.89 -3.45
CA THR A 378 0.61 21.24 -2.61
C THR A 378 -0.15 22.48 -3.11
N ASP A 379 0.57 23.51 -3.59
CA ASP A 379 -0.04 24.72 -4.13
C ASP A 379 -0.84 24.47 -5.41
N GLN A 380 -0.47 23.47 -6.21
CA GLN A 380 -1.21 23.03 -7.39
C GLN A 380 -2.40 22.14 -7.02
N MET A 381 -2.27 21.31 -5.99
CA MET A 381 -3.37 20.51 -5.45
C MET A 381 -4.55 21.41 -5.02
N ASP A 382 -4.27 22.63 -4.56
CA ASP A 382 -5.31 23.60 -4.18
C ASP A 382 -6.12 24.14 -5.38
N ASP A 383 -5.61 24.00 -6.60
CA ASP A 383 -6.32 24.38 -7.82
C ASP A 383 -7.35 23.30 -8.26
N PHE A 384 -7.38 22.13 -7.62
CA PHE A 384 -8.30 21.03 -7.96
C PHE A 384 -9.47 20.96 -6.98
N ASP A 385 -10.68 20.98 -7.49
CA ASP A 385 -11.92 21.13 -6.69
C ASP A 385 -12.41 19.83 -6.03
N ASN A 386 -11.74 18.68 -6.32
CA ASN A 386 -11.97 17.40 -5.67
C ASN A 386 -10.85 16.99 -4.69
N VAL A 387 -9.90 17.91 -4.42
CA VAL A 387 -8.81 17.67 -3.46
C VAL A 387 -9.16 18.27 -2.10
N GLU A 388 -8.93 17.52 -1.04
CA GLU A 388 -9.16 17.96 0.34
C GLU A 388 -7.90 17.82 1.20
N LYS A 389 -7.65 18.79 2.08
CA LYS A 389 -6.57 18.77 3.08
C LYS A 389 -7.04 18.14 4.39
N SER A 390 -7.45 16.91 4.36
CA SER A 390 -8.01 16.23 5.53
C SER A 390 -7.10 15.13 6.11
N GLY A 391 -6.15 14.63 5.35
CA GLY A 391 -5.39 13.42 5.67
C GLY A 391 -6.29 12.18 5.75
N LEU A 392 -5.68 11.03 6.02
CA LEU A 392 -6.37 9.73 6.03
C LEU A 392 -6.58 9.19 7.45
N ARG A 393 -7.60 8.35 7.62
CA ARG A 393 -7.83 7.48 8.78
C ARG A 393 -8.25 6.09 8.32
N PHE A 394 -8.11 5.08 9.17
CA PHE A 394 -8.63 3.75 8.86
C PHE A 394 -10.13 3.66 9.13
N LYS A 395 -10.88 3.09 8.19
CA LYS A 395 -12.31 2.78 8.33
C LYS A 395 -12.56 1.83 9.50
N SER A 396 -11.66 0.86 9.75
CA SER A 396 -11.85 -0.12 10.81
C SER A 396 -10.52 -0.67 11.34
N PHE A 397 -10.42 -0.78 12.68
CA PHE A 397 -9.27 -1.42 13.32
C PHE A 397 -9.13 -2.90 12.94
N SER A 398 -10.23 -3.64 12.88
CA SER A 398 -10.20 -5.07 12.53
C SER A 398 -9.83 -5.31 11.08
N GLY A 399 -10.25 -4.43 10.17
CA GLY A 399 -9.91 -4.49 8.74
C GLY A 399 -8.41 -4.38 8.53
N ILE A 400 -7.81 -3.28 9.01
CA ILE A 400 -6.37 -3.07 8.84
C ILE A 400 -5.54 -4.16 9.53
N VAL A 401 -5.90 -4.59 10.74
CA VAL A 401 -5.20 -5.68 11.44
C VAL A 401 -5.27 -6.99 10.66
N LYS A 402 -6.38 -7.29 10.01
CA LYS A 402 -6.54 -8.50 9.21
C LYS A 402 -5.58 -8.51 8.02
N GLU A 403 -5.48 -7.41 7.27
CA GLU A 403 -4.59 -7.32 6.11
C GLU A 403 -3.11 -7.28 6.54
N GLU A 404 -2.75 -6.55 7.60
CA GLU A 404 -1.41 -6.58 8.19
C GLU A 404 -0.99 -7.99 8.63
N ILE A 405 -1.88 -8.75 9.27
CA ILE A 405 -1.58 -10.14 9.68
C ILE A 405 -1.38 -11.04 8.46
N LYS A 406 -2.17 -10.89 7.39
CA LYS A 406 -1.96 -11.64 6.15
C LYS A 406 -0.59 -11.33 5.54
N LEU A 407 -0.22 -10.06 5.47
CA LEU A 407 1.06 -9.60 4.94
C LEU A 407 2.24 -10.15 5.76
N VAL A 408 2.16 -10.06 7.09
CA VAL A 408 3.14 -10.66 8.02
C VAL A 408 3.22 -12.18 7.84
N TRP A 409 2.08 -12.85 7.73
CA TRP A 409 2.04 -14.30 7.48
C TRP A 409 2.72 -14.66 6.17
N PHE A 410 2.40 -13.93 5.09
CA PHE A 410 2.98 -14.16 3.77
C PHE A 410 4.51 -14.05 3.79
N LYS A 411 5.09 -13.09 4.48
CA LYS A 411 6.55 -12.93 4.57
C LYS A 411 7.21 -13.91 5.56
N TYR A 412 6.66 -14.05 6.77
CA TYR A 412 7.33 -14.67 7.91
C TYR A 412 6.98 -16.15 8.15
N ALA A 413 5.90 -16.65 7.56
CA ALA A 413 5.53 -18.06 7.71
C ALA A 413 6.38 -18.99 6.82
N PRO A 414 6.49 -20.29 7.15
CA PRO A 414 7.09 -21.27 6.26
C PRO A 414 6.40 -21.35 4.90
N TYR A 415 7.18 -21.57 3.83
CA TYR A 415 6.66 -21.55 2.45
C TYR A 415 5.40 -22.40 2.21
N PRO A 416 5.29 -23.66 2.69
CA PRO A 416 4.10 -24.48 2.42
C PRO A 416 2.79 -23.90 2.95
N VAL A 417 2.86 -22.99 3.95
CA VAL A 417 1.68 -22.37 4.56
C VAL A 417 1.44 -20.92 4.12
N LYS A 418 2.34 -20.33 3.34
CA LYS A 418 2.16 -18.98 2.77
C LYS A 418 0.91 -18.89 1.90
N ARG A 419 0.59 -19.95 1.14
CA ARG A 419 -0.59 -20.05 0.26
C ARG A 419 -1.94 -19.82 0.95
N PHE A 420 -1.99 -19.86 2.27
CA PHE A 420 -3.23 -19.61 3.02
C PHE A 420 -3.46 -18.11 3.29
N ALA A 421 -2.48 -17.25 3.02
CA ALA A 421 -2.64 -15.81 3.04
C ALA A 421 -2.71 -15.31 1.59
N LYS A 422 -3.90 -15.06 1.08
CA LYS A 422 -4.07 -14.27 -0.14
C LYS A 422 -3.84 -12.81 0.26
N VAL A 423 -2.74 -12.23 -0.22
CA VAL A 423 -2.40 -10.82 -0.02
C VAL A 423 -2.60 -10.09 -1.33
N ASP A 424 -3.21 -8.93 -1.24
CA ASP A 424 -3.46 -8.03 -2.33
C ASP A 424 -3.29 -6.60 -1.78
N MET A 425 -2.32 -5.86 -2.29
CA MET A 425 -2.00 -4.52 -1.79
C MET A 425 -3.15 -3.53 -2.05
N SER A 426 -3.95 -3.75 -3.10
CA SER A 426 -5.13 -2.92 -3.37
C SER A 426 -6.15 -2.92 -2.23
N ALA A 427 -6.20 -3.99 -1.42
CA ALA A 427 -7.08 -4.08 -0.26
C ALA A 427 -6.81 -3.00 0.80
N PHE A 428 -5.57 -2.46 0.84
CA PHE A 428 -5.23 -1.38 1.79
C PHE A 428 -5.87 -0.05 1.41
N SER A 429 -6.03 0.24 0.12
CA SER A 429 -6.74 1.45 -0.36
C SER A 429 -8.20 1.45 0.07
N GLY A 430 -8.87 0.30 0.02
CA GLY A 430 -10.26 0.17 0.50
C GLY A 430 -10.44 0.30 2.02
N LEU A 431 -9.35 0.30 2.82
CA LEU A 431 -9.39 0.39 4.29
C LEU A 431 -9.19 1.80 4.83
N VAL A 432 -8.85 2.75 3.98
CA VAL A 432 -8.66 4.15 4.38
C VAL A 432 -9.83 5.01 3.91
N GLU A 433 -10.02 6.10 4.60
CA GLU A 433 -11.00 7.14 4.24
C GLU A 433 -10.44 8.50 4.63
N PRO A 434 -10.86 9.59 3.99
CA PRO A 434 -10.56 10.94 4.45
C PRO A 434 -11.02 11.15 5.89
N ARG A 435 -10.39 12.06 6.60
CA ARG A 435 -10.88 12.46 7.93
C ARG A 435 -12.09 13.40 7.83
N SER A 436 -12.35 13.95 6.65
CA SER A 436 -13.60 14.63 6.29
C SER A 436 -14.75 13.63 6.13
N ASP A 437 -15.93 14.12 5.79
CA ASP A 437 -17.09 13.28 5.46
C ASP A 437 -17.13 12.90 3.96
N SER A 438 -16.11 13.30 3.18
CA SER A 438 -15.97 12.94 1.76
C SER A 438 -15.45 11.51 1.58
N GLU A 439 -15.72 10.92 0.42
CA GLU A 439 -15.19 9.61 0.05
C GLU A 439 -13.88 9.77 -0.71
N LEU A 440 -12.93 8.85 -0.46
CA LEU A 440 -11.66 8.80 -1.18
C LEU A 440 -11.89 8.28 -2.59
N TYR A 441 -11.34 8.95 -3.60
CA TYR A 441 -11.36 8.43 -4.96
C TYR A 441 -10.53 7.15 -5.04
N SER A 442 -11.09 6.15 -5.69
CA SER A 442 -10.45 4.89 -6.04
C SER A 442 -10.52 4.72 -7.56
N TYR A 443 -9.42 4.36 -8.20
CA TYR A 443 -9.40 4.12 -9.65
C TYR A 443 -9.91 2.72 -10.01
N TYR A 444 -10.13 1.85 -9.01
CA TYR A 444 -10.59 0.48 -9.24
C TYR A 444 -12.02 0.43 -9.77
N ASN A 445 -12.23 -0.34 -10.81
CA ASN A 445 -13.52 -0.47 -11.49
C ASN A 445 -14.66 -0.90 -10.54
N PHE A 446 -14.37 -1.70 -9.49
CA PHE A 446 -15.37 -2.16 -8.52
C PHE A 446 -15.84 -1.09 -7.53
N ASP A 447 -15.07 -0.01 -7.37
CA ASP A 447 -15.49 1.14 -6.59
C ASP A 447 -16.23 2.14 -7.48
N VAL A 448 -15.67 2.44 -8.66
CA VAL A 448 -16.22 3.44 -9.59
C VAL A 448 -17.58 3.04 -10.17
N TYR A 449 -17.75 1.78 -10.56
CA TYR A 449 -18.98 1.38 -11.28
C TYR A 449 -20.24 1.40 -10.42
N PRO A 450 -20.26 0.90 -9.16
CA PRO A 450 -21.42 1.06 -8.28
C PRO A 450 -21.79 2.52 -8.05
N ASP A 451 -20.81 3.38 -7.74
CA ASP A 451 -21.05 4.80 -7.49
C ASP A 451 -21.60 5.50 -8.73
N LEU A 452 -21.05 5.18 -9.90
CA LEU A 452 -21.55 5.68 -11.17
C LEU A 452 -22.99 5.24 -11.41
N LYS A 453 -23.41 4.02 -11.03
CA LYS A 453 -24.80 3.55 -11.20
C LYS A 453 -25.78 4.23 -10.26
N GLU A 454 -25.39 4.46 -9.02
CA GLU A 454 -26.27 4.97 -7.97
C GLU A 454 -26.50 6.48 -8.07
N ASN A 455 -25.50 7.24 -8.53
CA ASN A 455 -25.54 8.68 -8.56
C ASN A 455 -25.96 9.24 -9.93
N GLU A 456 -26.59 10.41 -9.93
CA GLU A 456 -27.02 11.11 -11.15
C GLU A 456 -26.15 12.34 -11.41
N VAL A 457 -26.04 12.72 -12.68
CA VAL A 457 -25.34 13.94 -13.08
C VAL A 457 -26.08 15.17 -12.54
N THR A 458 -25.31 16.07 -11.92
CA THR A 458 -25.78 17.41 -11.52
C THR A 458 -25.13 18.46 -12.40
N THR A 459 -25.80 19.62 -12.58
CA THR A 459 -25.28 20.66 -13.46
C THR A 459 -24.98 21.96 -12.71
N ILE A 460 -23.98 22.69 -13.21
CA ILE A 460 -23.55 24.01 -12.75
C ILE A 460 -23.27 24.92 -13.96
N SER A 461 -23.16 26.23 -13.70
CA SER A 461 -22.86 27.22 -14.75
C SER A 461 -21.37 27.29 -15.12
N ASP A 462 -20.48 26.95 -14.18
CA ASP A 462 -19.02 27.02 -14.43
C ASP A 462 -18.59 25.95 -15.40
N LYS A 463 -17.63 26.24 -16.28
CA LYS A 463 -17.02 25.25 -17.15
C LYS A 463 -16.29 24.16 -16.34
N CYS A 464 -16.38 22.91 -16.75
CA CYS A 464 -15.79 21.79 -16.03
C CYS A 464 -14.77 21.03 -16.87
N PHE A 465 -13.64 20.72 -16.24
CA PHE A 465 -12.66 19.76 -16.74
C PHE A 465 -12.55 18.59 -15.77
N LYS A 466 -12.52 17.39 -16.31
CA LYS A 466 -12.32 16.16 -15.51
C LYS A 466 -11.31 15.26 -16.18
N PHE A 467 -10.37 14.78 -15.38
CA PHE A 467 -9.44 13.73 -15.75
C PHE A 467 -9.73 12.50 -14.89
N PHE A 468 -10.13 11.40 -15.50
CA PHE A 468 -10.38 10.13 -14.82
C PHE A 468 -9.29 9.14 -15.20
N HIS A 469 -8.55 8.67 -14.22
CA HIS A 469 -7.75 7.46 -14.33
C HIS A 469 -8.57 6.30 -13.78
N LEU A 470 -8.90 5.33 -14.62
CA LEU A 470 -9.65 4.12 -14.32
C LEU A 470 -8.74 2.90 -14.46
N GLU A 471 -9.00 1.84 -13.65
CA GLU A 471 -8.24 0.58 -13.69
C GLU A 471 -8.13 -0.01 -15.10
N GLY A 472 -9.12 0.26 -15.94
CA GLY A 472 -9.08 -0.17 -17.33
C GLY A 472 -8.99 -1.68 -17.46
N ALA A 473 -7.97 -2.14 -18.18
CA ALA A 473 -7.65 -3.56 -18.35
C ALA A 473 -6.32 -3.94 -17.67
N HIS A 474 -5.92 -3.20 -16.63
CA HIS A 474 -4.73 -3.53 -15.85
C HIS A 474 -4.88 -4.85 -15.08
N VAL A 475 -3.81 -5.61 -14.97
CA VAL A 475 -3.77 -6.83 -14.14
C VAL A 475 -3.92 -6.49 -12.65
N PRO A 476 -4.54 -7.36 -11.84
CA PRO A 476 -5.13 -8.65 -12.15
C PRO A 476 -6.56 -8.53 -12.70
N PHE A 477 -6.92 -9.35 -13.68
CA PHE A 477 -8.24 -9.34 -14.31
C PHE A 477 -9.31 -9.88 -13.36
N ARG A 478 -10.12 -8.99 -12.79
CA ARG A 478 -11.05 -9.30 -11.68
C ARG A 478 -12.51 -9.20 -12.05
N TYR A 479 -12.82 -8.90 -13.31
CA TYR A 479 -14.19 -8.67 -13.78
C TYR A 479 -14.48 -9.51 -15.00
N ASP A 480 -15.75 -9.91 -15.11
CA ASP A 480 -16.31 -10.31 -16.38
C ASP A 480 -16.80 -9.07 -17.16
N GLU A 481 -17.23 -9.27 -18.39
CA GLU A 481 -17.74 -8.25 -19.29
C GLU A 481 -18.97 -7.47 -18.75
N ASN A 482 -19.67 -8.04 -17.77
CA ASN A 482 -20.82 -7.44 -17.09
C ASN A 482 -20.48 -6.75 -15.77
N MET A 483 -19.20 -6.55 -15.47
CA MET A 483 -18.70 -5.97 -14.21
C MET A 483 -19.00 -6.82 -12.96
N ASN A 484 -19.22 -8.13 -13.09
CA ASN A 484 -19.26 -9.00 -11.94
C ASN A 484 -17.84 -9.34 -11.49
N VAL A 485 -17.59 -9.25 -10.18
CA VAL A 485 -16.30 -9.60 -9.61
C VAL A 485 -16.07 -11.12 -9.69
N ILE A 486 -14.95 -11.52 -10.30
CA ILE A 486 -14.54 -12.92 -10.47
C ILE A 486 -13.19 -13.19 -9.80
N ASP A 487 -12.82 -14.46 -9.65
CA ASP A 487 -11.45 -14.81 -9.22
C ASP A 487 -10.50 -14.52 -10.40
N SER A 488 -9.43 -13.76 -10.15
CA SER A 488 -8.45 -13.36 -11.17
C SER A 488 -7.83 -14.53 -11.96
N ALA A 489 -7.87 -15.74 -11.41
CA ALA A 489 -7.47 -16.96 -12.13
C ALA A 489 -8.42 -17.33 -13.28
N ASN A 490 -9.63 -16.77 -13.31
CA ASN A 490 -10.66 -17.02 -14.32
C ASN A 490 -10.92 -15.80 -15.22
N GLY A 491 -10.29 -14.67 -14.93
CA GLY A 491 -10.42 -13.45 -15.71
C GLY A 491 -9.51 -13.44 -16.93
N SER A 492 -9.84 -12.62 -17.90
CA SER A 492 -9.04 -12.39 -19.11
C SER A 492 -8.87 -10.89 -19.37
N TYR A 493 -7.86 -10.56 -20.15
CA TYR A 493 -7.65 -9.19 -20.60
C TYR A 493 -8.84 -8.66 -21.41
N ASP A 494 -9.36 -9.47 -22.34
CA ASP A 494 -10.49 -9.10 -23.21
C ASP A 494 -11.73 -8.74 -22.36
N GLN A 495 -12.07 -9.57 -21.35
CA GLN A 495 -13.17 -9.27 -20.44
C GLN A 495 -12.97 -7.97 -19.65
N SER A 496 -11.72 -7.64 -19.30
CA SER A 496 -11.42 -6.39 -18.60
C SER A 496 -11.54 -5.17 -19.51
N VAL A 497 -11.21 -5.32 -20.82
CA VAL A 497 -11.48 -4.28 -21.82
C VAL A 497 -13.00 -4.08 -21.97
N GLU A 498 -13.78 -5.15 -22.08
CA GLU A 498 -15.23 -5.09 -22.16
C GLU A 498 -15.86 -4.46 -20.90
N ALA A 499 -15.36 -4.79 -19.72
CA ALA A 499 -15.78 -4.17 -18.46
C ALA A 499 -15.52 -2.65 -18.45
N SER A 500 -14.36 -2.22 -18.95
CA SER A 500 -14.01 -0.79 -19.06
C SER A 500 -14.95 -0.05 -20.00
N VAL A 501 -15.32 -0.68 -21.13
CA VAL A 501 -16.32 -0.14 -22.07
C VAL A 501 -17.69 -0.02 -21.43
N THR A 502 -18.07 -0.97 -20.57
CA THR A 502 -19.33 -0.91 -19.81
C THR A 502 -19.38 0.30 -18.87
N ILE A 503 -18.27 0.63 -18.20
CA ILE A 503 -18.17 1.83 -17.35
C ILE A 503 -18.29 3.08 -18.21
N LEU A 504 -17.50 3.17 -19.28
CA LEU A 504 -17.52 4.31 -20.20
C LEU A 504 -18.94 4.55 -20.74
N LYS A 505 -19.58 3.51 -21.28
CA LYS A 505 -20.96 3.59 -21.78
C LYS A 505 -21.92 4.11 -20.72
N THR A 506 -21.84 3.60 -19.50
CA THR A 506 -22.69 4.04 -18.39
C THR A 506 -22.52 5.54 -18.11
N TYR A 507 -21.29 6.03 -18.15
CA TYR A 507 -21.02 7.46 -17.95
C TYR A 507 -21.58 8.30 -19.10
N LEU A 508 -21.34 7.91 -20.36
CA LEU A 508 -21.85 8.62 -21.54
C LEU A 508 -23.38 8.67 -21.57
N ASP A 509 -24.07 7.58 -21.22
CA ASP A 509 -25.52 7.51 -21.11
C ASP A 509 -26.05 8.49 -20.06
N LYS A 510 -25.35 8.66 -18.94
CA LYS A 510 -25.71 9.67 -17.92
C LYS A 510 -25.53 11.11 -18.42
N LEU A 511 -24.47 11.40 -19.18
CA LEU A 511 -24.29 12.71 -19.81
C LEU A 511 -25.43 13.00 -20.82
N LYS A 512 -25.79 12.01 -21.67
CA LYS A 512 -26.90 12.09 -22.62
C LYS A 512 -28.23 12.33 -21.88
N LYS A 513 -28.49 11.58 -20.80
CA LYS A 513 -29.68 11.75 -19.95
C LYS A 513 -29.77 13.14 -19.28
N ALA A 514 -28.64 13.69 -18.87
CA ALA A 514 -28.56 15.01 -18.25
C ALA A 514 -28.58 16.17 -19.25
N GLY A 515 -28.49 15.88 -20.54
CA GLY A 515 -28.49 16.89 -21.62
C GLY A 515 -27.19 17.69 -21.73
N VAL A 516 -26.07 17.14 -21.20
CA VAL A 516 -24.75 17.78 -21.25
C VAL A 516 -23.76 17.05 -22.14
N TYR A 517 -24.18 16.01 -22.84
CA TYR A 517 -23.31 15.23 -23.74
C TYR A 517 -22.83 16.06 -24.94
N ASP A 518 -23.73 16.87 -25.54
CA ASP A 518 -23.40 17.65 -26.74
C ASP A 518 -22.43 18.80 -26.44
N ASN A 519 -22.44 19.36 -25.24
CA ASN A 519 -21.53 20.41 -24.82
C ASN A 519 -20.25 19.87 -24.14
N THR A 520 -19.98 18.58 -24.26
CA THR A 520 -18.82 17.92 -23.68
C THR A 520 -17.86 17.43 -24.79
N ALA A 521 -16.62 17.95 -24.77
CA ALA A 521 -15.50 17.33 -25.47
C ALA A 521 -14.99 16.13 -24.68
N ILE A 522 -14.77 14.99 -25.33
CA ILE A 522 -14.39 13.76 -24.65
C ILE A 522 -13.17 13.14 -25.31
N VAL A 523 -12.19 12.77 -24.52
CA VAL A 523 -11.03 11.97 -24.94
C VAL A 523 -11.07 10.66 -24.17
N VAL A 524 -11.15 9.55 -24.90
CA VAL A 524 -11.00 8.20 -24.36
C VAL A 524 -9.64 7.69 -24.78
N MET A 525 -8.78 7.38 -23.84
CA MET A 525 -7.41 6.98 -24.12
C MET A 525 -6.91 5.96 -23.11
N ALA A 526 -5.76 5.36 -23.38
CA ALA A 526 -5.00 4.60 -22.40
C ALA A 526 -3.64 5.27 -22.14
N ASP A 527 -2.99 4.95 -21.06
CA ASP A 527 -1.62 5.39 -20.76
C ASP A 527 -0.59 4.63 -21.60
N HIS A 528 -0.79 3.32 -21.77
CA HIS A 528 -0.04 2.40 -22.62
C HIS A 528 -0.92 1.22 -23.03
N GLY A 529 -0.41 0.33 -23.88
CA GLY A 529 -1.06 -0.94 -24.23
C GLY A 529 -0.67 -2.08 -23.28
N TYR A 530 -1.28 -3.25 -23.44
CA TYR A 530 -1.06 -4.42 -22.57
C TYR A 530 0.28 -5.13 -22.86
N GLY A 531 0.59 -5.38 -24.12
CA GLY A 531 1.88 -5.91 -24.56
C GLY A 531 2.03 -7.43 -24.53
N GLU A 532 1.28 -8.19 -23.75
CA GLU A 532 1.47 -9.65 -23.61
C GLU A 532 1.05 -10.48 -24.83
N HIS A 533 0.29 -9.90 -25.74
CA HIS A 533 -0.02 -10.55 -27.03
C HIS A 533 1.19 -10.63 -27.97
N TRP A 534 2.29 -9.96 -27.63
CA TRP A 534 3.44 -9.79 -28.50
C TRP A 534 4.66 -10.55 -28.00
N THR A 535 5.49 -11.05 -28.93
CA THR A 535 6.77 -11.68 -28.59
C THR A 535 7.77 -10.70 -27.97
N ASP A 536 7.61 -9.40 -28.24
CA ASP A 536 8.30 -8.29 -27.59
C ASP A 536 7.24 -7.46 -26.82
N GLY A 537 6.96 -7.85 -25.60
CA GLY A 537 5.94 -7.23 -24.76
C GLY A 537 6.18 -5.75 -24.47
N LEU A 538 7.43 -5.27 -24.53
CA LEU A 538 7.75 -3.86 -24.32
C LEU A 538 7.30 -3.01 -25.48
N LYS A 539 7.60 -3.43 -26.71
CA LYS A 539 7.11 -2.77 -27.92
C LYS A 539 5.59 -2.88 -28.04
N GLY A 540 5.02 -3.99 -27.61
CA GLY A 540 3.57 -4.22 -27.63
C GLY A 540 2.76 -3.21 -26.82
N ARG A 541 3.36 -2.56 -25.82
CA ARG A 541 2.71 -1.50 -25.04
C ARG A 541 2.63 -0.15 -25.76
N SER A 542 3.22 0.00 -26.92
CA SER A 542 3.32 1.28 -27.64
C SER A 542 2.04 1.76 -28.32
N ASN A 543 1.02 0.90 -28.47
CA ASN A 543 -0.21 1.22 -29.21
C ASN A 543 -1.44 1.30 -28.30
N PRO A 544 -1.58 2.38 -27.49
CA PRO A 544 -2.72 2.59 -26.60
C PRO A 544 -3.99 2.94 -27.39
N LEU A 545 -5.14 2.75 -26.75
CA LEU A 545 -6.44 3.25 -27.21
C LEU A 545 -6.40 4.79 -27.31
N LEU A 546 -7.00 5.34 -28.38
CA LEU A 546 -7.29 6.77 -28.52
C LEU A 546 -8.54 6.99 -29.35
N ALA A 547 -9.56 7.60 -28.74
CA ALA A 547 -10.76 8.07 -29.42
C ALA A 547 -11.14 9.46 -28.91
N VAL A 548 -11.62 10.33 -29.79
CA VAL A 548 -11.90 11.73 -29.48
C VAL A 548 -13.28 12.12 -29.99
N LYS A 549 -14.01 12.91 -29.21
CA LYS A 549 -15.24 13.58 -29.58
C LYS A 549 -15.14 15.08 -29.26
N GLY A 550 -15.41 15.93 -30.21
CA GLY A 550 -15.53 17.38 -29.99
C GLY A 550 -16.92 17.78 -29.51
N ILE A 551 -17.09 19.07 -29.24
CA ILE A 551 -18.38 19.65 -28.83
C ILE A 551 -19.32 19.70 -30.01
N GLY A 552 -20.57 19.24 -29.83
CA GLY A 552 -21.63 19.29 -30.84
C GLY A 552 -21.44 18.33 -32.00
N GLU A 553 -20.50 17.38 -31.90
CA GLU A 553 -20.37 16.32 -32.90
C GLU A 553 -21.52 15.33 -32.81
N SER A 554 -22.04 14.95 -34.00
CA SER A 554 -23.07 13.92 -34.12
C SER A 554 -22.91 13.22 -35.46
N HIS A 555 -22.36 12.01 -35.46
CA HIS A 555 -22.10 11.18 -36.62
C HIS A 555 -21.84 9.73 -36.20
N ASP A 556 -21.99 8.79 -37.15
CA ASP A 556 -21.54 7.42 -36.90
C ASP A 556 -20.03 7.42 -36.55
N MET A 557 -19.60 6.47 -35.72
CA MET A 557 -18.17 6.33 -35.39
C MET A 557 -17.29 6.38 -36.64
N GLN A 558 -16.29 7.23 -36.61
CA GLN A 558 -15.26 7.33 -37.67
C GLN A 558 -13.98 6.64 -37.22
N ILE A 559 -13.26 6.04 -38.16
CA ILE A 559 -11.94 5.45 -37.93
C ILE A 559 -10.93 6.20 -38.78
N SER A 560 -9.91 6.78 -38.17
CA SER A 560 -8.82 7.47 -38.86
C SER A 560 -7.50 6.71 -38.67
N GLN A 561 -6.84 6.37 -39.78
CA GLN A 561 -5.51 5.75 -39.77
C GLN A 561 -4.36 6.79 -39.77
N ALA A 562 -4.65 8.03 -39.40
CA ALA A 562 -3.63 9.06 -39.25
C ALA A 562 -2.57 8.63 -38.21
N PRO A 563 -1.26 8.88 -38.50
CA PRO A 563 -0.18 8.42 -37.63
C PRO A 563 -0.02 9.34 -36.40
N ILE A 564 -0.91 9.20 -35.43
CA ILE A 564 -0.93 10.02 -34.22
C ILE A 564 0.18 9.60 -33.24
N SER A 565 0.70 10.56 -32.53
CA SER A 565 1.62 10.38 -31.40
C SER A 565 1.07 11.12 -30.19
N TYR A 566 1.37 10.63 -28.98
CA TYR A 566 1.06 11.37 -27.75
C TYR A 566 1.82 12.69 -27.64
N GLU A 567 2.81 12.94 -28.50
CA GLU A 567 3.42 14.27 -28.66
C GLU A 567 2.44 15.34 -29.17
N ASP A 568 1.31 14.91 -29.77
CA ASP A 568 0.29 15.80 -30.35
C ASP A 568 -0.78 16.21 -29.32
N LEU A 569 -0.84 15.57 -28.15
CA LEU A 569 -1.96 15.69 -27.21
C LEU A 569 -2.17 17.10 -26.66
N GLN A 570 -1.11 17.83 -26.31
CA GLN A 570 -1.25 19.16 -25.74
C GLN A 570 -1.92 20.14 -26.70
N GLU A 571 -1.56 20.08 -27.99
CA GLU A 571 -2.21 20.88 -29.02
C GLU A 571 -3.63 20.41 -29.31
N ALA A 572 -3.86 19.09 -29.28
CA ALA A 572 -5.21 18.54 -29.43
C ALA A 572 -6.14 19.00 -28.30
N TYR A 573 -5.68 18.97 -27.05
CA TYR A 573 -6.45 19.46 -25.91
C TYR A 573 -6.81 20.93 -26.05
N ARG A 574 -5.84 21.77 -26.43
CA ARG A 574 -6.07 23.19 -26.69
C ARG A 574 -7.16 23.39 -27.75
N ARG A 575 -7.10 22.66 -28.88
CA ARG A 575 -8.09 22.75 -29.95
C ARG A 575 -9.47 22.28 -29.50
N LEU A 576 -9.56 21.21 -28.69
CA LEU A 576 -10.83 20.75 -28.11
C LEU A 576 -11.46 21.80 -27.19
N LEU A 577 -10.64 22.48 -26.38
CA LEU A 577 -11.09 23.58 -25.52
C LEU A 577 -11.56 24.79 -26.34
N ASP A 578 -11.07 24.95 -27.57
CA ASP A 578 -11.52 25.96 -28.52
C ASP A 578 -12.72 25.50 -29.37
N GLY A 579 -13.21 24.29 -29.17
CA GLY A 579 -14.40 23.74 -29.85
C GLY A 579 -14.11 23.05 -31.19
N ALA A 580 -12.88 22.58 -31.42
CA ALA A 580 -12.57 21.79 -32.61
C ALA A 580 -13.28 20.44 -32.58
N TRP A 581 -13.59 19.92 -33.76
CA TRP A 581 -14.11 18.58 -33.95
C TRP A 581 -12.99 17.54 -33.99
N SER A 582 -13.33 16.31 -33.72
CA SER A 582 -12.38 15.19 -33.61
C SER A 582 -11.52 14.98 -34.84
N ASP A 583 -12.05 15.18 -36.06
CA ASP A 583 -11.34 15.03 -37.33
C ASP A 583 -10.34 16.17 -37.62
N THR A 584 -10.37 17.25 -36.83
CA THR A 584 -9.53 18.45 -37.00
C THR A 584 -8.59 18.73 -35.83
N VAL A 585 -8.65 17.94 -34.76
CA VAL A 585 -7.81 18.17 -33.56
C VAL A 585 -6.33 17.86 -33.82
N PHE A 586 -6.03 16.95 -34.73
CA PHE A 586 -4.67 16.59 -35.09
C PHE A 586 -4.29 17.15 -36.46
N ASP A 587 -3.02 17.54 -36.62
CA ASP A 587 -2.49 18.01 -37.88
C ASP A 587 -2.23 16.88 -38.86
N CYS A 588 -2.03 15.64 -38.38
CA CYS A 588 -1.76 14.45 -39.17
C CYS A 588 -3.01 13.92 -39.83
N ARG A 589 -2.85 13.42 -41.06
CA ARG A 589 -3.92 12.83 -41.90
C ARG A 589 -3.56 11.41 -42.32
N GLU A 590 -4.54 10.65 -42.75
CA GLU A 590 -4.30 9.35 -43.36
C GLU A 590 -3.34 9.47 -44.54
N GLY A 591 -2.37 8.56 -44.60
CA GLY A 591 -1.32 8.54 -45.62
C GLY A 591 -0.10 9.40 -45.33
N ASP A 592 -0.12 10.19 -44.28
CA ASP A 592 1.08 10.90 -43.81
C ASP A 592 2.12 9.90 -43.29
N HIS A 593 3.39 10.23 -43.51
CA HIS A 593 4.52 9.49 -43.01
C HIS A 593 5.26 10.33 -41.96
N ARG A 594 5.35 9.83 -40.76
CA ARG A 594 6.11 10.49 -39.69
C ARG A 594 6.70 9.46 -38.73
N ASP A 595 7.83 9.82 -38.17
CA ASP A 595 8.48 9.07 -37.11
C ASP A 595 7.82 9.46 -35.77
N ARG A 596 7.51 8.45 -34.97
CA ARG A 596 6.88 8.62 -33.67
C ARG A 596 7.74 7.97 -32.60
N ARG A 597 7.98 8.68 -31.50
CA ARG A 597 8.85 8.21 -30.42
C ARG A 597 8.06 7.48 -29.36
N TYR A 598 8.65 6.40 -28.87
CA TYR A 598 8.15 5.63 -27.75
C TYR A 598 9.30 5.32 -26.78
N LEU A 599 9.08 5.55 -25.50
CA LEU A 599 10.08 5.45 -24.48
C LEU A 599 9.78 4.29 -23.52
N TRP A 600 10.72 3.39 -23.40
CA TRP A 600 10.67 2.37 -22.38
C TRP A 600 11.68 2.71 -21.28
N TYR A 601 11.17 2.86 -20.06
CA TYR A 601 11.97 3.13 -18.87
C TYR A 601 11.88 1.93 -17.94
N ALA A 602 13.03 1.35 -17.53
CA ALA A 602 13.04 0.24 -16.60
C ALA A 602 12.85 0.75 -15.17
N VAL A 603 11.70 0.48 -14.61
CA VAL A 603 11.39 0.83 -13.19
C VAL A 603 12.33 0.13 -12.21
N THR A 604 12.89 -1.02 -12.59
CA THR A 604 13.78 -1.84 -11.73
C THR A 604 15.26 -1.55 -11.88
N ASP A 605 15.66 -0.90 -13.00
CA ASP A 605 17.03 -0.50 -13.30
C ASP A 605 17.03 1.01 -13.59
N GLU A 606 17.18 1.80 -12.56
CA GLU A 606 16.95 3.26 -12.52
C GLU A 606 17.62 4.10 -13.62
N ASP A 607 18.57 3.54 -14.35
CA ASP A 607 19.35 4.26 -15.36
C ASP A 607 19.12 3.78 -16.81
N TYR A 608 18.14 2.89 -17.04
CA TYR A 608 17.99 2.29 -18.36
C TYR A 608 16.77 2.82 -19.09
N LEU A 609 17.00 3.82 -19.96
CA LEU A 609 16.02 4.36 -20.90
C LEU A 609 16.30 3.82 -22.29
N VAL A 610 15.30 3.21 -22.92
CA VAL A 610 15.35 2.84 -24.34
C VAL A 610 14.36 3.69 -25.12
N GLU A 611 14.85 4.35 -26.17
CA GLU A 611 14.01 5.07 -27.12
C GLU A 611 13.79 4.21 -28.36
N TYR A 612 12.54 4.01 -28.70
CA TYR A 612 12.12 3.39 -29.94
C TYR A 612 11.53 4.44 -30.88
N GLN A 613 11.70 4.21 -32.20
CA GLN A 613 11.14 5.04 -33.25
C GLN A 613 10.21 4.18 -34.11
N GLN A 614 8.92 4.51 -34.10
CA GLN A 614 7.93 3.85 -34.93
C GLN A 614 7.78 4.60 -36.27
N THR A 615 8.09 3.92 -37.36
CA THR A 615 8.09 4.52 -38.70
C THR A 615 6.89 4.08 -39.57
N GLY A 616 6.25 2.96 -39.21
CA GLY A 616 5.08 2.39 -39.89
C GLY A 616 3.80 2.50 -39.07
N TYR A 617 2.86 1.59 -39.28
CA TYR A 617 1.65 1.49 -38.49
C TYR A 617 1.99 1.14 -37.03
N ALA A 618 1.25 1.71 -36.07
CA ALA A 618 1.49 1.47 -34.64
C ALA A 618 1.35 -0.01 -34.26
N SER A 619 0.46 -0.75 -34.93
CA SER A 619 0.28 -2.19 -34.73
C SER A 619 1.35 -3.07 -35.43
N ASP A 620 2.21 -2.51 -36.30
CA ASP A 620 3.30 -3.23 -36.93
C ASP A 620 4.62 -3.00 -36.21
N LEU A 621 4.87 -3.82 -35.18
CA LEU A 621 6.08 -3.71 -34.34
C LEU A 621 7.37 -3.98 -35.11
N SER A 622 7.31 -4.57 -36.32
CA SER A 622 8.48 -4.77 -37.19
C SER A 622 9.05 -3.45 -37.74
N THR A 623 8.23 -2.40 -37.73
CA THR A 623 8.61 -1.05 -38.18
C THR A 623 9.07 -0.14 -37.03
N MET A 624 9.14 -0.68 -35.81
CA MET A 624 9.66 0.00 -34.63
C MET A 624 11.15 -0.35 -34.45
N LEU A 625 12.00 0.66 -34.55
CA LEU A 625 13.47 0.55 -34.55
C LEU A 625 14.05 1.00 -33.21
#